data_9cf6fa2098d0c3b0a87b56f89d721b7e
#
_entry.id   9cf6fa2098d0c3b0a87b56f89d721b7e
#
_cell.length_a   1.000
_cell.length_b   1.000
_cell.length_c   1.000
_cell.angle_alpha   90.00
_cell.angle_beta   90.00
_cell.angle_gamma   90.00
#
_symmetry.space_group_name_H-M   'P 1'
#
loop_
_entity.id
_entity.type
_entity.pdbx_description
1 polymer ?
#
loop_
_entity_poly.entity_id
_entity_poly.type
_entity_poly.pdbx_seq_one_letter_code
_entity_poly.pdbx_strand_id
1 'polypeptide(L)'
;MRSRRRQAPALAALALAGALALAGCSGDDEGGADPTGVDDAAGTAGPDGAQQTEGGPVAPPTAPSDIPVAAGDRSASGGTTITIDGDQAAFVLPSGNIACSVTAGGAVCQINDKNFTPSADHLSEANLAGCTAADADAMRLAAGRGAWTCVEEPIFGQASVTTGGWWVEQVDGTTLDQDGATLAVLPYGSSLSVGSTSCVSSEAGVSCTSSELGRSFTLARTTYNYG
;
A
#
# COMPACT_ATOMS: atom_id res chain seq x y z
N MET A 1 -14.36 -22.20 -46.72
CA MET A 1 -13.08 -21.50 -46.77
C MET A 1 -13.29 -20.08 -47.30
N ARG A 2 -13.31 -19.07 -46.42
CA ARG A 2 -13.32 -17.65 -46.80
C ARG A 2 -12.35 -16.90 -45.87
N SER A 3 -11.18 -16.57 -46.43
CA SER A 3 -10.12 -15.78 -45.81
C SER A 3 -10.61 -14.35 -45.64
N ARG A 4 -10.66 -13.82 -44.38
CA ARG A 4 -10.86 -12.39 -44.11
C ARG A 4 -9.49 -11.76 -43.88
N ARG A 5 -9.08 -10.94 -44.82
CA ARG A 5 -7.91 -10.04 -44.69
C ARG A 5 -8.23 -8.97 -43.64
N ARG A 6 -7.37 -8.87 -42.66
CA ARG A 6 -7.35 -7.77 -41.68
C ARG A 6 -6.59 -6.59 -42.29
N GLN A 7 -7.28 -5.47 -42.46
CA GLN A 7 -6.67 -4.19 -42.80
C GLN A 7 -6.15 -3.54 -41.52
N ALA A 8 -4.89 -3.11 -41.53
CA ALA A 8 -4.27 -2.30 -40.50
C ALA A 8 -4.58 -0.81 -40.78
N PRO A 9 -4.92 0.02 -39.80
CA PRO A 9 -4.97 1.45 -39.98
C PRO A 9 -3.59 2.09 -39.75
N ALA A 10 -3.32 3.07 -40.64
CA ALA A 10 -2.10 3.84 -40.73
C ALA A 10 -1.92 4.79 -39.54
N LEU A 11 -0.66 4.92 -39.09
CA LEU A 11 -0.16 5.90 -38.14
C LEU A 11 -0.16 7.31 -38.78
N ALA A 12 -0.85 8.24 -38.13
CA ALA A 12 -0.67 9.66 -38.37
C ALA A 12 0.18 10.25 -37.25
N ALA A 13 1.42 10.63 -37.59
CA ALA A 13 2.32 11.39 -36.74
C ALA A 13 1.92 12.88 -36.80
N LEU A 14 1.57 13.49 -35.68
CA LEU A 14 1.50 14.93 -35.52
C LEU A 14 2.67 15.37 -34.62
N ALA A 15 3.63 16.05 -35.23
CA ALA A 15 4.63 16.82 -34.52
C ALA A 15 4.04 18.20 -34.18
N LEU A 16 4.04 18.58 -32.92
CA LEU A 16 3.87 19.98 -32.48
C LEU A 16 5.12 20.39 -31.70
N ALA A 17 5.87 21.26 -32.36
CA ALA A 17 6.90 22.08 -31.72
C ALA A 17 6.22 23.27 -31.03
N GLY A 18 6.52 23.52 -29.77
CA GLY A 18 6.04 24.66 -29.01
C GLY A 18 7.15 25.19 -28.09
N ALA A 19 7.54 26.43 -28.35
CA ALA A 19 8.72 27.14 -27.91
C ALA A 19 8.70 27.55 -26.41
N LEU A 20 9.94 27.70 -25.91
CA LEU A 20 10.36 28.29 -24.62
C LEU A 20 9.78 29.67 -24.33
N ALA A 21 9.47 29.93 -23.07
CA ALA A 21 9.59 31.25 -22.49
C ALA A 21 10.20 31.13 -21.09
N LEU A 22 11.44 31.55 -20.97
CA LEU A 22 12.15 31.84 -19.72
C LEU A 22 11.65 33.22 -19.22
N ALA A 23 11.16 33.28 -18.02
CA ALA A 23 11.06 34.54 -17.29
C ALA A 23 11.65 34.32 -15.90
N GLY A 24 12.85 34.89 -15.71
CA GLY A 24 13.49 35.05 -14.43
C GLY A 24 12.87 36.21 -13.66
N CYS A 25 12.83 36.08 -12.33
CA CYS A 25 12.79 37.19 -11.41
C CYS A 25 13.77 36.92 -10.27
N SER A 26 14.84 37.68 -10.32
CA SER A 26 15.73 37.95 -9.18
C SER A 26 14.99 38.85 -8.20
N GLY A 27 15.12 38.60 -6.92
CA GLY A 27 14.72 39.50 -5.85
C GLY A 27 15.72 39.34 -4.71
N ASP A 28 16.73 40.20 -4.75
CA ASP A 28 17.58 40.53 -3.60
C ASP A 28 16.79 41.40 -2.63
N ASP A 29 16.83 41.09 -1.34
CA ASP A 29 16.62 42.07 -0.29
C ASP A 29 17.53 41.74 0.89
N GLU A 30 18.51 42.65 1.02
CA GLU A 30 19.42 42.84 2.15
C GLU A 30 18.68 43.60 3.30
N GLY A 31 19.13 43.36 4.50
CA GLY A 31 18.89 44.20 5.67
C GLY A 31 18.69 43.36 6.92
N GLY A 32 19.61 43.22 7.83
CA GLY A 32 20.42 44.25 8.46
C GLY A 32 19.96 44.40 9.90
N ALA A 33 20.89 44.23 10.81
CA ALA A 33 20.94 44.72 12.18
C ALA A 33 20.97 43.71 13.31
N ASP A 34 22.18 43.42 13.76
CA ASP A 34 22.55 43.19 15.15
C ASP A 34 22.25 44.44 16.01
N PRO A 35 21.93 44.35 17.30
CA PRO A 35 22.96 44.55 18.27
C PRO A 35 22.87 43.80 19.62
N THR A 36 24.01 43.29 20.07
CA THR A 36 24.62 43.39 21.42
C THR A 36 23.72 43.38 22.66
N GLY A 37 24.00 42.48 23.57
CA GLY A 37 23.61 42.53 24.98
C GLY A 37 24.44 41.54 25.80
N VAL A 38 25.52 42.01 26.34
CA VAL A 38 26.34 41.40 27.38
C VAL A 38 25.55 41.40 28.69
N ASP A 39 25.71 40.35 29.51
CA ASP A 39 26.00 40.53 30.93
C ASP A 39 26.35 39.19 31.60
N ASP A 40 27.44 39.31 32.33
CA ASP A 40 28.07 38.41 33.27
C ASP A 40 27.17 37.85 34.37
N ALA A 41 27.42 36.59 34.75
CA ALA A 41 27.44 36.21 36.16
C ALA A 41 28.23 34.91 36.36
N ALA A 42 29.35 35.05 37.04
CA ALA A 42 30.20 34.01 37.57
C ALA A 42 29.48 33.18 38.66
N GLY A 43 29.78 31.88 38.71
CA GLY A 43 29.28 30.98 39.76
C GLY A 43 30.06 29.66 39.82
N THR A 44 31.22 29.70 40.44
CA THR A 44 31.92 28.74 41.33
C THR A 44 31.81 27.23 41.12
N ALA A 45 32.95 26.67 40.94
CA ALA A 45 33.51 25.33 41.12
C ALA A 45 32.83 24.32 42.07
N GLY A 46 32.87 23.08 41.68
CA GLY A 46 32.87 21.90 42.53
C GLY A 46 33.21 20.68 41.67
N PRO A 47 34.25 19.93 42.03
CA PRO A 47 34.70 18.74 41.26
C PRO A 47 34.04 17.51 41.85
N ASP A 48 33.45 16.68 41.01
CA ASP A 48 33.41 15.25 41.28
C ASP A 48 33.31 14.45 39.98
N GLY A 49 34.26 13.58 39.83
CA GLY A 49 34.46 12.72 38.68
C GLY A 49 33.33 11.70 38.51
N ALA A 50 32.74 11.69 37.37
CA ALA A 50 32.02 10.54 36.84
C ALA A 50 32.67 10.16 35.53
N GLN A 51 33.27 8.96 35.55
CA GLN A 51 33.85 8.31 34.39
C GLN A 51 32.87 8.31 33.24
N GLN A 52 33.24 8.97 32.15
CA GLN A 52 32.62 8.77 30.87
C GLN A 52 33.00 7.37 30.37
N THR A 53 32.07 6.46 30.50
CA THR A 53 32.11 5.22 29.74
C THR A 53 31.97 5.59 28.28
N GLU A 54 33.03 5.45 27.52
CA GLU A 54 32.99 5.60 26.05
C GLU A 54 31.97 4.60 25.52
N GLY A 55 30.81 5.13 25.14
CA GLY A 55 29.83 4.40 24.35
C GLY A 55 30.43 4.15 22.97
N GLY A 56 30.79 2.89 22.73
CA GLY A 56 31.17 2.46 21.39
C GLY A 56 30.09 2.81 20.36
N PRO A 57 30.42 2.87 19.07
CA PRO A 57 29.47 3.23 18.02
C PRO A 57 28.26 2.29 18.07
N VAL A 58 27.08 2.87 18.33
CA VAL A 58 25.82 2.15 18.24
C VAL A 58 25.67 1.72 16.78
N ALA A 59 25.69 0.42 16.54
CA ALA A 59 25.41 -0.13 15.24
C ALA A 59 24.03 0.37 14.77
N PRO A 60 23.88 0.76 13.47
CA PRO A 60 22.58 1.13 12.95
C PRO A 60 21.61 -0.02 13.15
N PRO A 61 20.30 0.26 13.43
CA PRO A 61 19.31 -0.78 13.59
C PRO A 61 19.33 -1.63 12.31
N THR A 62 19.60 -2.90 12.47
CA THR A 62 19.51 -3.90 11.39
C THR A 62 18.08 -3.85 10.88
N ALA A 63 17.90 -3.68 9.58
CA ALA A 63 16.60 -3.84 8.94
C ALA A 63 16.03 -5.20 9.39
N PRO A 64 14.69 -5.29 9.62
CA PRO A 64 14.10 -6.56 9.98
C PRO A 64 14.50 -7.58 8.91
N SER A 65 15.32 -8.54 9.31
CA SER A 65 15.67 -9.66 8.46
C SER A 65 14.37 -10.36 8.11
N ASP A 66 14.16 -10.63 6.82
CA ASP A 66 13.15 -11.58 6.35
C ASP A 66 13.45 -12.93 6.99
N ILE A 67 12.95 -13.15 8.20
CA ILE A 67 12.89 -14.47 8.81
C ILE A 67 11.76 -15.15 8.06
N PRO A 68 12.03 -16.21 7.25
CA PRO A 68 10.96 -16.99 6.69
C PRO A 68 10.16 -17.53 7.88
N VAL A 69 8.93 -17.04 8.04
CA VAL A 69 8.00 -17.61 9.02
C VAL A 69 7.91 -19.09 8.69
N ALA A 70 8.36 -19.93 9.62
CA ALA A 70 8.33 -21.37 9.42
C ALA A 70 6.90 -21.78 9.05
N ALA A 71 6.75 -22.51 7.96
CA ALA A 71 5.46 -22.90 7.38
C ALA A 71 4.56 -23.75 8.29
N GLY A 72 4.95 -23.94 9.57
CA GLY A 72 4.34 -24.86 10.52
C GLY A 72 3.11 -24.34 11.28
N ASP A 73 2.94 -23.04 11.42
CA ASP A 73 1.95 -22.47 12.36
C ASP A 73 0.79 -21.71 11.65
N ARG A 74 0.58 -21.94 10.35
CA ARG A 74 -0.50 -21.29 9.61
C ARG A 74 -1.47 -22.32 9.06
N SER A 75 -2.77 -22.07 9.18
CA SER A 75 -3.80 -22.91 8.61
C SER A 75 -4.92 -22.10 7.96
N ALA A 76 -5.61 -22.71 7.00
CA ALA A 76 -6.79 -22.16 6.39
C ALA A 76 -7.92 -23.20 6.41
N SER A 77 -9.15 -22.75 6.64
CA SER A 77 -10.32 -23.61 6.67
C SER A 77 -11.54 -22.87 6.14
N GLY A 78 -12.50 -23.62 5.65
CA GLY A 78 -13.79 -23.13 5.16
C GLY A 78 -14.00 -23.36 3.68
N GLY A 79 -15.15 -22.95 3.18
CA GLY A 79 -15.53 -22.98 1.78
C GLY A 79 -15.74 -21.57 1.26
N THR A 80 -16.99 -21.08 1.27
CA THR A 80 -17.29 -19.68 0.92
C THR A 80 -16.88 -18.67 2.00
N THR A 81 -16.70 -19.12 3.24
CA THR A 81 -16.14 -18.33 4.34
C THR A 81 -14.81 -18.96 4.74
N ILE A 82 -13.71 -18.33 4.35
CA ILE A 82 -12.35 -18.82 4.60
C ILE A 82 -11.80 -18.12 5.83
N THR A 83 -11.38 -18.90 6.81
CA THR A 83 -10.74 -18.40 8.02
C THR A 83 -9.28 -18.78 7.98
N ILE A 84 -8.43 -17.78 8.18
CA ILE A 84 -6.97 -17.91 8.20
C ILE A 84 -6.51 -17.85 9.67
N ASP A 85 -5.82 -18.90 10.09
CA ASP A 85 -5.05 -18.93 11.32
C ASP A 85 -3.59 -18.69 10.94
N GLY A 86 -3.15 -17.45 11.09
CA GLY A 86 -1.85 -16.95 10.65
C GLY A 86 -1.86 -15.42 10.59
N ASP A 87 -0.70 -14.84 10.31
CA ASP A 87 -0.50 -13.38 10.39
C ASP A 87 -1.06 -12.64 9.16
N GLN A 88 -1.07 -13.30 8.00
CA GLN A 88 -1.40 -12.68 6.72
C GLN A 88 -1.91 -13.69 5.70
N ALA A 89 -2.85 -13.22 4.88
CA ALA A 89 -3.24 -13.88 3.64
C ALA A 89 -3.44 -12.84 2.54
N ALA A 90 -3.28 -13.25 1.28
CA ALA A 90 -3.52 -12.38 0.14
C ALA A 90 -4.27 -13.13 -0.95
N PHE A 91 -5.00 -12.39 -1.78
CA PHE A 91 -5.81 -12.93 -2.86
C PHE A 91 -6.00 -11.91 -3.98
N VAL A 92 -6.40 -12.38 -5.15
CA VAL A 92 -6.96 -11.56 -6.22
C VAL A 92 -8.45 -11.86 -6.40
N LEU A 93 -9.19 -10.90 -6.93
CA LEU A 93 -10.56 -11.15 -7.40
C LEU A 93 -10.54 -11.95 -8.70
N PRO A 94 -11.60 -12.69 -9.04
CA PRO A 94 -11.69 -13.45 -10.31
C PRO A 94 -11.44 -12.62 -11.57
N SER A 95 -11.71 -11.31 -11.51
CA SER A 95 -11.43 -10.38 -12.62
C SER A 95 -9.94 -10.10 -12.86
N GLY A 96 -9.05 -10.44 -11.90
CA GLY A 96 -7.64 -10.07 -11.93
C GLY A 96 -7.36 -8.57 -11.77
N ASN A 97 -8.39 -7.75 -11.48
CA ASN A 97 -8.24 -6.29 -11.41
C ASN A 97 -7.94 -5.76 -10.00
N ILE A 98 -8.28 -6.48 -8.96
CA ILE A 98 -8.07 -6.09 -7.57
C ILE A 98 -7.34 -7.22 -6.86
N ALA A 99 -6.26 -6.88 -6.16
CA ALA A 99 -5.53 -7.75 -5.26
C ALA A 99 -5.58 -7.20 -3.84
N CYS A 100 -5.76 -8.06 -2.84
CA CYS A 100 -5.82 -7.67 -1.44
C CYS A 100 -4.82 -8.47 -0.61
N SER A 101 -4.21 -7.79 0.35
CA SER A 101 -3.45 -8.38 1.45
C SER A 101 -4.18 -8.06 2.76
N VAL A 102 -4.43 -9.09 3.57
CA VAL A 102 -5.24 -9.03 4.78
C VAL A 102 -4.42 -9.52 5.95
N THR A 103 -4.42 -8.77 7.03
CA THR A 103 -3.80 -9.10 8.33
C THR A 103 -4.82 -8.90 9.44
N ALA A 104 -4.51 -9.34 10.65
CA ALA A 104 -5.36 -9.04 11.81
C ALA A 104 -5.51 -7.53 12.04
N GLY A 105 -4.46 -6.74 11.75
CA GLY A 105 -4.44 -5.28 11.94
C GLY A 105 -5.07 -4.47 10.82
N GLY A 106 -5.57 -5.08 9.74
CA GLY A 106 -6.21 -4.38 8.63
C GLY A 106 -6.04 -5.05 7.27
N ALA A 107 -6.37 -4.33 6.22
CA ALA A 107 -6.25 -4.79 4.85
C ALA A 107 -5.73 -3.69 3.93
N VAL A 108 -5.05 -4.07 2.86
CA VAL A 108 -4.68 -3.20 1.74
C VAL A 108 -5.13 -3.87 0.46
N CYS A 109 -5.91 -3.17 -0.35
CA CYS A 109 -6.35 -3.65 -1.66
C CYS A 109 -5.89 -2.71 -2.76
N GLN A 110 -5.09 -3.22 -3.70
CA GLN A 110 -4.62 -2.52 -4.88
C GLN A 110 -5.54 -2.78 -6.06
N ILE A 111 -5.78 -1.76 -6.88
CA ILE A 111 -6.58 -1.83 -8.10
C ILE A 111 -5.76 -1.41 -9.31
N ASN A 112 -5.72 -2.24 -10.36
CA ASN A 112 -4.99 -1.94 -11.59
C ASN A 112 -5.74 -0.92 -12.47
N ASP A 113 -7.01 -1.19 -12.75
CA ASP A 113 -7.85 -0.33 -13.59
C ASP A 113 -8.98 0.29 -12.79
N LYS A 114 -9.00 1.62 -12.69
CA LYS A 114 -10.10 2.40 -12.11
C LYS A 114 -10.54 3.53 -13.03
N ASN A 115 -11.83 3.84 -13.04
CA ASN A 115 -12.44 4.87 -13.89
C ASN A 115 -12.66 6.19 -13.14
N PHE A 116 -11.92 6.42 -12.05
CA PHE A 116 -12.00 7.62 -11.22
C PHE A 116 -10.62 7.98 -10.66
N THR A 117 -10.50 9.22 -10.21
CA THR A 117 -9.38 9.67 -9.37
C THR A 117 -9.92 9.91 -7.96
N PRO A 118 -9.30 9.37 -6.92
CA PRO A 118 -9.68 9.66 -5.54
C PRO A 118 -9.60 11.17 -5.23
N SER A 119 -10.40 11.65 -4.27
CA SER A 119 -10.20 13.00 -3.73
C SER A 119 -8.90 13.06 -2.93
N ALA A 120 -8.20 14.19 -3.00
CA ALA A 120 -6.99 14.41 -2.19
C ALA A 120 -7.29 14.32 -0.67
N ASP A 121 -8.48 14.73 -0.23
CA ASP A 121 -8.92 14.62 1.17
C ASP A 121 -9.13 13.17 1.63
N HIS A 122 -9.17 12.23 0.69
CA HIS A 122 -9.33 10.81 0.96
C HIS A 122 -8.00 10.06 1.02
N LEU A 123 -6.86 10.74 0.83
CA LEU A 123 -5.55 10.14 1.07
C LEU A 123 -5.38 9.78 2.55
N SER A 124 -4.79 8.63 2.80
CA SER A 124 -4.49 8.17 4.14
C SER A 124 -3.47 9.09 4.82
N GLU A 125 -3.65 9.38 6.11
CA GLU A 125 -2.67 10.10 6.92
C GLU A 125 -1.32 9.35 6.99
N ALA A 126 -1.35 8.02 6.87
CA ALA A 126 -0.15 7.18 6.79
C ALA A 126 0.25 6.89 5.34
N ASN A 127 0.01 7.85 4.44
CA ASN A 127 0.35 7.74 3.03
C ASN A 127 1.86 7.91 2.83
N LEU A 128 2.38 7.29 1.75
CA LEU A 128 3.76 7.46 1.37
C LEU A 128 4.06 8.91 0.94
N ALA A 129 5.25 9.38 1.29
CA ALA A 129 5.69 10.69 0.85
C ALA A 129 5.74 10.75 -0.68
N GLY A 130 5.06 11.77 -1.24
CA GLY A 130 4.99 11.97 -2.69
C GLY A 130 3.84 11.23 -3.39
N CYS A 131 3.06 10.38 -2.71
CA CYS A 131 1.86 9.80 -3.27
C CYS A 131 0.76 10.85 -3.41
N THR A 132 0.31 11.07 -4.63
CA THR A 132 -0.80 11.99 -4.93
C THR A 132 -2.10 11.22 -5.15
N ALA A 133 -3.24 11.92 -5.14
CA ALA A 133 -4.53 11.30 -5.45
C ALA A 133 -4.59 10.70 -6.86
N ALA A 134 -3.82 11.23 -7.81
CA ALA A 134 -3.75 10.69 -9.18
C ALA A 134 -2.98 9.36 -9.21
N ASP A 135 -1.93 9.24 -8.38
CA ASP A 135 -1.05 8.07 -8.32
C ASP A 135 -1.60 7.00 -7.38
N ALA A 136 -2.45 7.37 -6.42
CA ALA A 136 -2.99 6.44 -5.43
C ALA A 136 -3.73 5.28 -6.11
N ASP A 137 -3.22 4.08 -5.93
CA ASP A 137 -3.67 2.83 -6.56
C ASP A 137 -4.21 1.79 -5.58
N ALA A 138 -4.18 2.08 -4.27
CA ALA A 138 -4.62 1.16 -3.24
C ALA A 138 -5.47 1.85 -2.16
N MET A 139 -6.40 1.09 -1.59
CA MET A 139 -7.13 1.44 -0.37
C MET A 139 -6.65 0.60 0.80
N ARG A 140 -6.58 1.21 1.99
CA ARG A 140 -6.16 0.55 3.21
C ARG A 140 -7.15 0.72 4.35
N LEU A 141 -7.34 -0.32 5.14
CA LEU A 141 -7.89 -0.26 6.49
C LEU A 141 -6.74 0.00 7.46
N ALA A 142 -6.72 1.17 8.06
CA ALA A 142 -5.74 1.56 9.07
C ALA A 142 -6.38 2.57 10.03
N ALA A 143 -5.76 2.78 11.17
CA ALA A 143 -6.09 3.89 12.05
C ALA A 143 -5.82 5.24 11.33
N GLY A 144 -6.48 6.31 11.79
CA GLY A 144 -6.34 7.65 11.18
C GLY A 144 -7.39 7.94 10.12
N ARG A 145 -7.27 9.07 9.43
CA ARG A 145 -8.20 9.50 8.38
C ARG A 145 -7.74 9.04 7.00
N GLY A 146 -8.71 9.03 6.09
CA GLY A 146 -8.47 8.63 4.71
C GLY A 146 -8.26 7.14 4.54
N ALA A 147 -8.20 6.70 3.31
CA ALA A 147 -8.05 5.30 2.96
C ALA A 147 -7.11 5.08 1.76
N TRP A 148 -6.98 6.06 0.86
CA TRP A 148 -6.18 5.92 -0.35
C TRP A 148 -4.69 6.10 -0.10
N THR A 149 -3.88 5.26 -0.76
CA THR A 149 -2.42 5.26 -0.67
C THR A 149 -1.81 4.74 -1.97
N CYS A 150 -0.52 4.96 -2.14
CA CYS A 150 0.29 4.22 -3.10
C CYS A 150 0.91 3.02 -2.38
N VAL A 151 1.22 1.97 -3.12
CA VAL A 151 1.99 0.83 -2.61
C VAL A 151 3.40 0.84 -3.21
N GLU A 152 4.40 0.53 -2.39
CA GLU A 152 5.79 0.40 -2.87
C GLU A 152 5.99 -0.91 -3.62
N GLU A 153 5.38 -1.98 -3.10
CA GLU A 153 5.41 -3.30 -3.71
C GLU A 153 4.00 -3.72 -4.14
N PRO A 154 3.84 -4.22 -5.37
CA PRO A 154 2.53 -4.64 -5.86
C PRO A 154 1.90 -5.72 -4.97
N ILE A 155 0.67 -5.47 -4.51
CA ILE A 155 -0.12 -6.44 -3.72
C ILE A 155 -0.40 -7.71 -4.53
N PHE A 156 -0.45 -7.60 -5.86
CA PHE A 156 -0.58 -8.76 -6.76
C PHE A 156 0.52 -9.78 -6.54
N GLY A 157 1.77 -9.36 -6.33
CA GLY A 157 2.88 -10.27 -6.00
C GLY A 157 2.68 -11.00 -4.67
N GLN A 158 2.02 -10.36 -3.70
CA GLN A 158 1.71 -10.98 -2.41
C GLN A 158 0.61 -12.06 -2.53
N ALA A 159 -0.28 -11.97 -3.52
CA ALA A 159 -1.32 -12.97 -3.75
C ALA A 159 -0.81 -14.28 -4.38
N SER A 160 0.48 -14.38 -4.73
CA SER A 160 1.07 -15.62 -5.22
C SER A 160 0.88 -16.75 -4.20
N VAL A 161 0.61 -17.95 -4.71
CA VAL A 161 0.46 -19.18 -3.89
C VAL A 161 1.71 -19.51 -3.09
N THR A 162 2.86 -19.02 -3.51
CA THR A 162 4.14 -19.19 -2.80
C THR A 162 4.36 -18.16 -1.69
N THR A 163 3.52 -17.12 -1.61
CA THR A 163 3.61 -16.04 -0.61
C THR A 163 2.32 -15.96 0.22
N GLY A 164 1.55 -14.88 0.13
CA GLY A 164 0.31 -14.70 0.89
C GLY A 164 -0.90 -15.49 0.37
N GLY A 165 -0.83 -16.03 -0.85
CA GLY A 165 -1.86 -16.89 -1.44
C GLY A 165 -1.79 -18.38 -1.03
N TRP A 166 -0.86 -18.75 -0.15
CA TRP A 166 -0.61 -20.13 0.30
C TRP A 166 -1.85 -20.90 0.77
N TRP A 167 -2.86 -20.20 1.26
CA TRP A 167 -4.09 -20.75 1.83
C TRP A 167 -4.94 -21.49 0.80
N VAL A 168 -4.85 -21.12 -0.48
CA VAL A 168 -5.70 -21.66 -1.55
C VAL A 168 -5.55 -23.18 -1.69
N GLU A 169 -4.35 -23.71 -1.49
CA GLU A 169 -4.07 -25.14 -1.57
C GLU A 169 -4.69 -25.92 -0.41
N GLN A 170 -4.89 -25.27 0.76
CA GLN A 170 -5.45 -25.93 1.93
C GLN A 170 -6.99 -26.05 1.88
N VAL A 171 -7.64 -25.25 1.03
CA VAL A 171 -9.10 -25.26 0.88
C VAL A 171 -9.55 -25.73 -0.50
N ASP A 172 -8.67 -26.34 -1.28
CA ASP A 172 -8.90 -26.73 -2.67
C ASP A 172 -9.49 -25.58 -3.51
N GLY A 173 -8.91 -24.39 -3.31
CA GLY A 173 -9.41 -23.14 -3.87
C GLY A 173 -9.03 -22.93 -5.33
N THR A 174 -9.46 -21.80 -5.89
CA THR A 174 -9.22 -21.43 -7.29
C THR A 174 -7.98 -20.56 -7.41
N THR A 175 -7.25 -20.72 -8.52
CA THR A 175 -6.09 -19.88 -8.85
C THR A 175 -6.27 -19.18 -10.19
N LEU A 176 -5.48 -18.13 -10.43
CA LEU A 176 -5.39 -17.37 -11.67
C LEU A 176 -3.92 -17.19 -12.04
N ASP A 177 -3.55 -17.53 -13.28
CA ASP A 177 -2.22 -17.23 -13.79
C ASP A 177 -2.20 -15.82 -14.38
N GLN A 178 -1.37 -14.95 -13.82
CA GLN A 178 -1.22 -13.56 -14.25
C GLN A 178 0.26 -13.14 -14.11
N ASP A 179 0.81 -12.54 -15.17
CA ASP A 179 2.18 -12.00 -15.20
C ASP A 179 3.27 -13.02 -14.80
N GLY A 180 3.02 -14.31 -15.10
CA GLY A 180 3.95 -15.40 -14.82
C GLY A 180 3.90 -15.92 -13.38
N ALA A 181 2.95 -15.48 -12.57
CA ALA A 181 2.69 -15.98 -11.22
C ALA A 181 1.32 -16.67 -11.14
N THR A 182 1.23 -17.72 -10.35
CA THR A 182 -0.04 -18.36 -9.97
C THR A 182 -0.55 -17.69 -8.71
N LEU A 183 -1.69 -17.00 -8.80
CA LEU A 183 -2.29 -16.20 -7.75
C LEU A 183 -3.49 -16.90 -7.12
N ALA A 184 -3.65 -16.80 -5.81
CA ALA A 184 -4.83 -17.27 -5.09
C ALA A 184 -6.03 -16.39 -5.38
N VAL A 185 -7.15 -16.98 -5.80
CA VAL A 185 -8.40 -16.28 -6.11
C VAL A 185 -9.39 -16.42 -4.97
N LEU A 186 -9.95 -15.31 -4.51
CA LEU A 186 -11.13 -15.31 -3.65
C LEU A 186 -12.37 -15.25 -4.54
N PRO A 187 -13.14 -16.37 -4.71
CA PRO A 187 -14.29 -16.41 -5.59
C PRO A 187 -15.35 -15.39 -5.22
N TYR A 188 -16.12 -14.92 -6.18
CA TYR A 188 -17.25 -14.03 -5.89
C TYR A 188 -18.27 -14.68 -4.94
N GLY A 189 -18.76 -13.90 -3.99
CA GLY A 189 -19.64 -14.38 -2.93
C GLY A 189 -18.89 -15.03 -1.76
N SER A 190 -17.56 -15.11 -1.82
CA SER A 190 -16.74 -15.66 -0.74
C SER A 190 -16.12 -14.56 0.11
N SER A 191 -15.79 -14.91 1.35
CA SER A 191 -15.08 -14.06 2.30
C SER A 191 -13.81 -14.73 2.79
N LEU A 192 -12.80 -13.90 3.13
CA LEU A 192 -11.57 -14.33 3.76
C LEU A 192 -11.31 -13.46 4.98
N SER A 193 -11.00 -14.09 6.11
CA SER A 193 -10.77 -13.41 7.39
C SER A 193 -9.44 -13.79 8.00
N VAL A 194 -8.72 -12.77 8.53
CA VAL A 194 -7.50 -12.91 9.34
C VAL A 194 -7.74 -12.14 10.64
N GLY A 195 -7.85 -12.84 11.75
CA GLY A 195 -8.17 -12.21 13.03
C GLY A 195 -9.45 -11.36 12.98
N SER A 196 -9.34 -10.07 13.29
CA SER A 196 -10.46 -9.12 13.33
C SER A 196 -10.84 -8.52 11.97
N THR A 197 -10.07 -8.82 10.92
CA THR A 197 -10.24 -8.25 9.58
C THR A 197 -10.84 -9.27 8.62
N SER A 198 -11.85 -8.87 7.87
CA SER A 198 -12.53 -9.70 6.87
C SER A 198 -12.73 -8.94 5.56
N CYS A 199 -12.49 -9.61 4.44
CA CYS A 199 -12.77 -9.10 3.11
C CYS A 199 -13.74 -10.02 2.37
N VAL A 200 -14.71 -9.44 1.66
CA VAL A 200 -15.72 -10.12 0.87
C VAL A 200 -15.51 -9.77 -0.59
N SER A 201 -15.40 -10.79 -1.44
CA SER A 201 -15.32 -10.66 -2.90
C SER A 201 -16.72 -10.67 -3.52
N SER A 202 -16.96 -9.77 -4.48
CA SER A 202 -18.20 -9.73 -5.26
C SER A 202 -17.91 -9.30 -6.71
N GLU A 203 -18.87 -9.49 -7.61
CA GLU A 203 -18.79 -8.98 -8.98
C GLU A 203 -18.67 -7.44 -9.04
N ALA A 204 -19.20 -6.74 -8.04
CA ALA A 204 -19.08 -5.29 -7.91
C ALA A 204 -17.70 -4.83 -7.43
N GLY A 205 -16.88 -5.72 -6.85
CA GLY A 205 -15.57 -5.39 -6.27
C GLY A 205 -15.33 -6.09 -4.94
N VAL A 206 -14.55 -5.48 -4.07
CA VAL A 206 -14.22 -6.00 -2.74
C VAL A 206 -14.73 -5.09 -1.64
N SER A 207 -15.18 -5.67 -0.52
CA SER A 207 -15.50 -4.95 0.71
C SER A 207 -14.68 -5.53 1.84
N CYS A 208 -13.90 -4.69 2.54
CA CYS A 208 -13.10 -5.09 3.69
C CYS A 208 -13.56 -4.35 4.95
N THR A 209 -13.60 -5.06 6.07
CA THR A 209 -13.98 -4.54 7.38
C THR A 209 -12.99 -5.01 8.44
N SER A 210 -12.74 -4.18 9.44
CA SER A 210 -12.01 -4.56 10.65
C SER A 210 -12.84 -4.18 11.87
N SER A 211 -13.22 -5.19 12.67
CA SER A 211 -14.01 -4.96 13.89
C SER A 211 -13.17 -4.29 14.98
N GLU A 212 -11.87 -4.50 15.01
CA GLU A 212 -10.94 -3.85 15.93
C GLU A 212 -10.79 -2.36 15.63
N LEU A 213 -10.62 -2.00 14.35
CA LEU A 213 -10.50 -0.61 13.93
C LEU A 213 -11.85 0.12 13.88
N GLY A 214 -12.98 -0.61 13.87
CA GLY A 214 -14.31 -0.07 13.64
C GLY A 214 -14.45 0.58 12.27
N ARG A 215 -13.74 0.08 11.25
CA ARG A 215 -13.63 0.66 9.92
C ARG A 215 -13.93 -0.30 8.81
N SER A 216 -14.32 0.27 7.67
CA SER A 216 -14.58 -0.50 6.46
C SER A 216 -14.21 0.29 5.22
N PHE A 217 -14.00 -0.39 4.10
CA PHE A 217 -14.05 0.21 2.78
C PHE A 217 -14.68 -0.74 1.76
N THR A 218 -15.16 -0.16 0.67
CA THR A 218 -15.48 -0.85 -0.57
C THR A 218 -14.65 -0.29 -1.70
N LEU A 219 -14.13 -1.16 -2.57
CA LEU A 219 -13.33 -0.81 -3.73
C LEU A 219 -13.86 -1.53 -4.97
N ALA A 220 -14.20 -0.74 -5.98
CA ALA A 220 -14.69 -1.21 -7.26
C ALA A 220 -14.03 -0.43 -8.40
N ARG A 221 -14.15 -0.91 -9.64
CA ARG A 221 -13.58 -0.22 -10.81
C ARG A 221 -14.12 1.20 -11.01
N THR A 222 -15.39 1.42 -10.65
CA THR A 222 -16.11 2.68 -10.94
C THR A 222 -16.39 3.52 -9.70
N THR A 223 -16.16 3.01 -8.50
CA THR A 223 -16.52 3.68 -7.26
C THR A 223 -15.74 3.11 -6.07
N TYR A 224 -15.70 3.87 -5.00
CA TYR A 224 -15.20 3.43 -3.70
C TYR A 224 -15.99 4.10 -2.58
N ASN A 225 -15.93 3.52 -1.40
CA ASN A 225 -16.43 4.10 -0.15
C ASN A 225 -15.55 3.66 1.01
N TYR A 226 -15.47 4.45 2.08
CA TYR A 226 -14.79 4.07 3.33
C TYR A 226 -15.47 4.79 4.51
N GLY A 227 -15.40 4.14 5.71
CA GLY A 227 -16.00 4.63 6.95
C GLY A 227 -15.28 4.11 8.18
#